data_b4aff15fa322f116f81331790e0aaca2
#
_entry.id   b4aff15fa322f116f81331790e0aaca2
#
_cell.length_a   1.000
_cell.length_b   1.000
_cell.length_c   1.000
_cell.angle_alpha   90.00
_cell.angle_beta   90.00
_cell.angle_gamma   90.00
#
_symmetry.space_group_name_H-M   'P 1'
#
loop_
_entity.id
_entity.type
_entity.pdbx_description
1 polymer ?
#
loop_
_entity_poly.entity_id
_entity_poly.type
_entity_poly.pdbx_seq_one_letter_code
_entity_poly.pdbx_strand_id
1 'polypeptide(L)'
;MKKIIYTKTIELLVIDGIMLAFLTFKGGLTWDWILIYSGWLIFFHPVLLTYLSNQLCDHFSHLYSQIRPIFWRFALQILLWDSLMILSLICLSGVPLFLQGTLLILGHLVPSYRICQSLKRDFPKAYQEQISFSSIL
;
A
#
# COMPACT_ATOMS: atom_id res chain seq x y z
N MET A 1 4.03 -16.06 1.85
CA MET A 1 4.11 -14.67 2.38
C MET A 1 4.45 -13.65 1.30
N LYS A 2 5.59 -13.75 0.59
CA LYS A 2 6.00 -12.81 -0.49
C LYS A 2 4.90 -12.57 -1.55
N LYS A 3 4.30 -13.63 -2.08
CA LYS A 3 3.28 -13.56 -3.14
C LYS A 3 2.07 -12.74 -2.70
N ILE A 4 1.58 -12.95 -1.47
CA ILE A 4 0.42 -12.22 -0.94
C ILE A 4 0.72 -10.71 -0.87
N ILE A 5 1.88 -10.33 -0.32
CA ILE A 5 2.26 -8.93 -0.18
C ILE A 5 2.31 -8.25 -1.57
N TYR A 6 3.00 -8.85 -2.53
CA TYR A 6 3.10 -8.26 -3.87
C TYR A 6 1.76 -8.22 -4.61
N THR A 7 0.93 -9.28 -4.50
CA THR A 7 -0.40 -9.27 -5.12
C THR A 7 -1.24 -8.12 -4.55
N LYS A 8 -1.29 -7.95 -3.24
CA LYS A 8 -2.05 -6.88 -2.61
C LYS A 8 -1.48 -5.49 -2.90
N THR A 9 -0.15 -5.37 -3.00
CA THR A 9 0.49 -4.12 -3.44
C THR A 9 0.10 -3.75 -4.87
N ILE A 10 0.07 -4.73 -5.78
CA ILE A 10 -0.32 -4.49 -7.17
C ILE A 10 -1.81 -4.14 -7.26
N GLU A 11 -2.68 -4.83 -6.53
CA GLU A 11 -4.10 -4.50 -6.46
C GLU A 11 -4.32 -3.05 -6.01
N LEU A 12 -3.67 -2.63 -4.92
CA LEU A 12 -3.70 -1.25 -4.45
C LEU A 12 -3.21 -0.26 -5.51
N LEU A 13 -2.05 -0.54 -6.08
CA LEU A 13 -1.44 0.33 -7.08
C LEU A 13 -2.34 0.52 -8.31
N VAL A 14 -3.02 -0.54 -8.75
CA VAL A 14 -3.98 -0.47 -9.86
C VAL A 14 -5.18 0.38 -9.49
N ILE A 15 -5.75 0.19 -8.32
CA ILE A 15 -6.92 0.96 -7.86
C ILE A 15 -6.57 2.44 -7.72
N ASP A 16 -5.45 2.76 -7.09
CA ASP A 16 -4.99 4.14 -6.91
C ASP A 16 -4.60 4.80 -8.24
N GLY A 17 -4.03 4.02 -9.15
CA GLY A 17 -3.74 4.48 -10.51
C GLY A 17 -5.00 4.81 -11.30
N ILE A 18 -6.06 4.01 -11.18
CA ILE A 18 -7.37 4.28 -11.78
C ILE A 18 -7.97 5.56 -11.16
N MET A 19 -7.92 5.70 -9.84
CA MET A 19 -8.40 6.90 -9.17
C MET A 19 -7.65 8.16 -9.61
N LEU A 20 -6.32 8.10 -9.70
CA LEU A 20 -5.50 9.19 -10.18
C LEU A 20 -5.80 9.54 -11.64
N ALA A 21 -5.96 8.53 -12.51
CA ALA A 21 -6.34 8.74 -13.91
C ALA A 21 -7.72 9.39 -14.02
N PHE A 22 -8.69 8.94 -13.23
CA PHE A 22 -10.04 9.54 -13.21
C PHE A 22 -10.02 11.00 -12.80
N LEU A 23 -9.21 11.37 -11.81
CA LEU A 23 -9.03 12.76 -11.38
C LEU A 23 -8.48 13.65 -12.49
N THR A 24 -7.53 13.13 -13.26
CA THR A 24 -6.90 13.88 -14.36
C THR A 24 -7.82 14.02 -15.57
N PHE A 25 -8.65 13.01 -15.86
CA PHE A 25 -9.62 13.06 -16.97
C PHE A 25 -10.77 14.03 -16.75
N LYS A 26 -11.17 14.28 -15.53
CA LYS A 26 -12.29 15.20 -15.20
C LYS A 26 -11.94 16.68 -15.33
N GLY A 27 -10.77 17.04 -15.86
CA GLY A 27 -10.45 18.39 -16.30
C GLY A 27 -9.97 19.35 -15.22
N GLY A 28 -9.45 18.84 -14.15
CA GLY A 28 -8.77 19.65 -13.14
C GLY A 28 -8.95 19.12 -11.73
N LEU A 29 -7.91 19.30 -10.94
CA LEU A 29 -7.90 19.05 -9.50
C LEU A 29 -8.77 20.10 -8.80
N THR A 30 -10.08 19.88 -8.77
CA THR A 30 -10.96 20.66 -7.89
C THR A 30 -10.76 20.20 -6.44
N TRP A 31 -10.98 21.09 -5.49
CA TRP A 31 -10.84 20.78 -4.06
C TRP A 31 -11.67 19.58 -3.63
N ASP A 32 -12.85 19.39 -4.22
CA ASP A 32 -13.73 18.26 -3.93
C ASP A 32 -13.06 16.93 -4.27
N TRP A 33 -12.39 16.85 -5.41
CA TRP A 33 -11.67 15.65 -5.84
C TRP A 33 -10.41 15.37 -5.01
N ILE A 34 -9.70 16.43 -4.60
CA ILE A 34 -8.55 16.29 -3.67
C ILE A 34 -9.03 15.72 -2.34
N LEU A 35 -10.16 16.20 -1.82
CA LEU A 35 -10.75 15.68 -0.59
C LEU A 35 -11.18 14.21 -0.71
N ILE A 36 -11.83 13.83 -1.82
CA ILE A 36 -12.25 12.46 -2.08
C ILE A 36 -11.02 11.53 -2.14
N TYR A 37 -9.98 11.93 -2.88
CA TYR A 37 -8.77 11.14 -3.01
C TYR A 37 -7.98 11.05 -1.70
N SER A 38 -7.91 12.14 -0.96
CA SER A 38 -7.28 12.16 0.37
C SER A 38 -8.01 11.25 1.35
N GLY A 39 -9.35 11.29 1.35
CA GLY A 39 -10.16 10.35 2.13
C GLY A 39 -9.90 8.90 1.75
N TRP A 40 -9.81 8.61 0.44
CA TRP A 40 -9.46 7.29 -0.06
C TRP A 40 -8.11 6.81 0.49
N LEU A 41 -7.04 7.59 0.36
CA LEU A 41 -5.70 7.23 0.82
C LEU A 41 -5.66 7.05 2.36
N ILE A 42 -6.27 7.96 3.12
CA ILE A 42 -6.19 7.94 4.59
C ILE A 42 -7.02 6.81 5.20
N PHE A 43 -8.19 6.49 4.65
CA PHE A 43 -9.10 5.50 5.24
C PHE A 43 -8.93 4.12 4.63
N PHE A 44 -8.80 4.02 3.33
CA PHE A 44 -8.80 2.73 2.65
C PHE A 44 -7.48 1.97 2.81
N HIS A 45 -6.35 2.64 2.70
CA HIS A 45 -5.04 1.99 2.85
C HIS A 45 -4.82 1.37 4.24
N PRO A 46 -5.11 2.04 5.36
CA PRO A 46 -5.00 1.43 6.68
C PRO A 46 -5.92 0.21 6.86
N VAL A 47 -7.15 0.27 6.35
CA VAL A 47 -8.08 -0.86 6.41
C VAL A 47 -7.51 -2.07 5.67
N LEU A 48 -6.99 -1.87 4.45
CA LEU A 48 -6.42 -2.95 3.66
C LEU A 48 -5.15 -3.53 4.29
N LEU A 49 -4.29 -2.68 4.85
CA LEU A 49 -3.10 -3.13 5.57
C LEU A 49 -3.45 -3.94 6.82
N THR A 50 -4.49 -3.52 7.54
CA THR A 50 -5.00 -4.26 8.69
C THR A 50 -5.54 -5.63 8.25
N TYR A 51 -6.32 -5.66 7.18
CA TYR A 51 -6.83 -6.90 6.60
C TYR A 51 -5.70 -7.85 6.16
N LEU A 52 -4.69 -7.34 5.46
CA LEU A 52 -3.51 -8.11 5.07
C LEU A 52 -2.73 -8.64 6.29
N SER A 53 -2.55 -7.81 7.31
CA SER A 53 -1.91 -8.21 8.55
C SER A 53 -2.67 -9.36 9.22
N ASN A 54 -3.99 -9.26 9.31
CA ASN A 54 -4.83 -10.30 9.90
C ASN A 54 -4.73 -11.61 9.11
N GLN A 55 -4.82 -11.57 7.79
CA GLN A 55 -4.66 -12.77 6.97
C GLN A 55 -3.30 -13.45 7.17
N LEU A 56 -2.22 -12.68 7.26
CA LEU A 56 -0.90 -13.25 7.53
C LEU A 56 -0.78 -13.79 8.95
N CYS A 57 -1.42 -13.14 9.91
CA CYS A 57 -1.46 -13.61 11.30
C CYS A 57 -2.24 -14.89 11.47
N ASP A 58 -3.37 -15.06 10.78
CA ASP A 58 -4.16 -16.29 10.81
C ASP A 58 -3.37 -17.48 10.25
N HIS A 59 -2.62 -17.26 9.18
CA HIS A 59 -1.76 -18.29 8.59
C HIS A 59 -0.50 -18.61 9.39
N PHE A 60 0.03 -17.62 10.11
CA PHE A 60 1.28 -17.72 10.89
C PHE A 60 1.02 -17.36 12.35
N SER A 61 -0.01 -17.95 12.96
CA SER A 61 -0.44 -17.63 14.33
C SER A 61 0.68 -17.71 15.36
N HIS A 62 1.60 -18.65 15.19
CA HIS A 62 2.79 -18.81 16.04
C HIS A 62 3.82 -17.68 15.92
N LEU A 63 3.74 -16.84 14.86
CA LEU A 63 4.63 -15.70 14.62
C LEU A 63 3.93 -14.35 14.80
N TYR A 64 2.66 -14.35 15.21
CA TYR A 64 1.81 -13.16 15.27
C TYR A 64 2.45 -11.99 16.02
N SER A 65 2.95 -12.24 17.23
CA SER A 65 3.56 -11.20 18.07
C SER A 65 4.79 -10.56 17.44
N GLN A 66 5.49 -11.30 16.58
CA GLN A 66 6.72 -10.86 15.93
C GLN A 66 6.47 -10.18 14.58
N ILE A 67 5.43 -10.61 13.86
CA ILE A 67 5.07 -10.06 12.54
C ILE A 67 4.32 -8.71 12.71
N ARG A 68 3.46 -8.60 13.71
CA ARG A 68 2.64 -7.40 13.95
C ARG A 68 3.44 -6.07 14.01
N PRO A 69 4.56 -5.97 14.75
CA PRO A 69 5.34 -4.72 14.80
C PRO A 69 5.94 -4.33 13.44
N ILE A 70 6.32 -5.33 12.62
CA ILE A 70 6.86 -5.10 11.28
C ILE A 70 5.79 -4.47 10.41
N PHE A 71 4.55 -4.99 10.46
CA PHE A 71 3.42 -4.43 9.72
C PHE A 71 3.04 -3.02 10.16
N TRP A 72 3.07 -2.71 11.45
CA TRP A 72 2.79 -1.36 11.93
C TRP A 72 3.82 -0.33 11.45
N ARG A 73 5.10 -0.66 11.47
CA ARG A 73 6.15 0.20 10.89
C ARG A 73 5.92 0.43 9.40
N PHE A 74 5.48 -0.57 8.72
CA PHE A 74 5.16 -0.53 7.30
C PHE A 74 3.92 0.32 7.02
N ALA A 75 2.85 0.16 7.78
CA ALA A 75 1.65 0.99 7.69
C ALA A 75 1.98 2.48 7.87
N LEU A 76 2.83 2.81 8.84
CA LEU A 76 3.31 4.18 9.06
C LEU A 76 4.08 4.72 7.84
N GLN A 77 4.90 3.90 7.17
CA GLN A 77 5.59 4.33 5.96
C GLN A 77 4.62 4.61 4.81
N ILE A 78 3.60 3.78 4.62
CA ILE A 78 2.57 4.03 3.60
C ILE A 78 1.82 5.31 3.92
N LEU A 79 1.35 5.51 5.16
CA LEU A 79 0.67 6.75 5.56
C LEU A 79 1.53 7.99 5.33
N LEU A 80 2.84 7.89 5.56
CA LEU A 80 3.77 9.00 5.25
C LEU A 80 3.81 9.29 3.75
N TRP A 81 3.88 8.26 2.91
CA TRP A 81 3.86 8.42 1.45
C TRP A 81 2.54 8.98 0.96
N ASP A 82 1.41 8.51 1.50
CA ASP A 82 0.07 9.03 1.18
C ASP A 82 -0.03 10.52 1.54
N SER A 83 0.49 10.90 2.71
CA SER A 83 0.55 12.31 3.13
C SER A 83 1.41 13.16 2.18
N LEU A 84 2.53 12.65 1.70
CA LEU A 84 3.36 13.32 0.70
C LEU A 84 2.65 13.44 -0.65
N MET A 85 1.90 12.42 -1.07
CA MET A 85 1.08 12.48 -2.29
C MET A 85 0.01 13.55 -2.18
N ILE A 86 -0.74 13.59 -1.08
CA ILE A 86 -1.77 14.62 -0.83
C ILE A 86 -1.14 16.01 -0.84
N LEU A 87 0.00 16.18 -0.15
CA LEU A 87 0.72 17.45 -0.11
C LEU A 87 1.17 17.87 -1.51
N SER A 88 1.66 16.94 -2.32
CA SER A 88 2.06 17.22 -3.70
C SER A 88 0.89 17.66 -4.56
N LEU A 89 -0.30 17.08 -4.38
CA LEU A 89 -1.51 17.48 -5.08
C LEU A 89 -1.98 18.88 -4.69
N ILE A 90 -1.87 19.23 -3.41
CA ILE A 90 -2.29 20.53 -2.90
C ILE A 90 -1.30 21.65 -3.28
N CYS A 91 0.00 21.42 -3.07
CA CYS A 91 1.02 22.45 -3.23
C CYS A 91 1.51 22.62 -4.68
N LEU A 92 1.36 21.59 -5.51
CA LEU A 92 1.96 21.53 -6.83
C LEU A 92 0.87 21.31 -7.90
N SER A 93 -0.10 22.21 -7.97
CA SER A 93 -1.22 22.16 -8.92
C SER A 93 -0.82 22.11 -10.42
N GLY A 94 0.45 22.22 -10.75
CA GLY A 94 1.01 22.10 -12.10
C GLY A 94 1.96 20.90 -12.28
N VAL A 95 2.04 19.96 -11.32
CA VAL A 95 2.95 18.82 -11.44
C VAL A 95 2.47 17.87 -12.54
N PRO A 96 3.36 17.51 -13.48
CA PRO A 96 3.01 16.59 -14.54
C PRO A 96 2.49 15.26 -13.99
N LEU A 97 1.44 14.71 -14.61
CA LEU A 97 0.86 13.40 -14.26
C LEU A 97 1.92 12.30 -14.13
N PHE A 98 2.95 12.36 -14.97
CA PHE A 98 4.09 11.44 -14.92
C PHE A 98 4.79 11.44 -13.55
N LEU A 99 5.02 12.61 -12.96
CA LEU A 99 5.67 12.69 -11.66
C LEU A 99 4.78 12.16 -10.53
N GLN A 100 3.49 12.48 -10.59
CA GLN A 100 2.50 11.95 -9.64
C GLN A 100 2.40 10.42 -9.73
N GLY A 101 2.33 9.87 -10.95
CA GLY A 101 2.35 8.42 -11.17
C GLY A 101 3.64 7.76 -10.66
N THR A 102 4.78 8.41 -10.85
CA THR A 102 6.07 7.92 -10.34
C THR A 102 6.08 7.89 -8.80
N LEU A 103 5.61 8.95 -8.15
CA LEU A 103 5.50 8.99 -6.68
C LEU A 103 4.54 7.92 -6.16
N LEU A 104 3.41 7.69 -6.83
CA LEU A 104 2.47 6.63 -6.48
C LEU A 104 3.13 5.25 -6.54
N ILE A 105 3.81 4.94 -7.64
CA ILE A 105 4.50 3.67 -7.83
C ILE A 105 5.59 3.46 -6.76
N LEU A 106 6.43 4.47 -6.53
CA LEU A 106 7.49 4.40 -5.52
C LEU A 106 6.92 4.26 -4.11
N GLY A 107 5.85 4.99 -3.80
CA GLY A 107 5.17 4.95 -2.51
C GLY A 107 4.63 3.56 -2.15
N HIS A 108 4.26 2.76 -3.14
CA HIS A 108 3.76 1.40 -2.94
C HIS A 108 4.86 0.33 -3.00
N LEU A 109 5.73 0.41 -4.01
CA LEU A 109 6.75 -0.62 -4.23
C LEU A 109 7.88 -0.58 -3.20
N VAL A 110 8.36 0.62 -2.81
CA VAL A 110 9.47 0.73 -1.87
C VAL A 110 9.12 0.19 -0.49
N PRO A 111 8.00 0.56 0.15
CA PRO A 111 7.58 -0.05 1.39
C PRO A 111 7.36 -1.56 1.26
N SER A 112 6.69 -2.03 0.20
CA SER A 112 6.44 -3.46 -0.02
C SER A 112 7.73 -4.26 -0.17
N TYR A 113 8.71 -3.72 -0.86
CA TYR A 113 10.04 -4.31 -0.95
C TYR A 113 10.72 -4.39 0.44
N ARG A 114 10.68 -3.30 1.20
CA ARG A 114 11.28 -3.25 2.55
C ARG A 114 10.66 -4.25 3.51
N ILE A 115 9.33 -4.40 3.52
CA ILE A 115 8.67 -5.40 4.36
C ILE A 115 9.07 -6.81 3.94
N CYS A 116 9.13 -7.10 2.64
CA CYS A 116 9.58 -8.39 2.13
C CYS A 116 11.02 -8.70 2.57
N GLN A 117 11.91 -7.71 2.55
CA GLN A 117 13.30 -7.89 3.00
C GLN A 117 13.37 -8.14 4.51
N SER A 118 12.62 -7.40 5.32
CA SER A 118 12.56 -7.62 6.77
C SER A 118 12.03 -9.01 7.10
N LEU A 119 10.93 -9.43 6.46
CA LEU A 119 10.35 -10.76 6.66
C LEU A 119 11.29 -11.87 6.19
N LYS A 120 12.01 -11.68 5.08
CA LYS A 120 13.00 -12.63 4.59
C LYS A 120 14.16 -12.80 5.57
N ARG A 121 14.60 -11.69 6.17
CA ARG A 121 15.70 -11.71 7.16
C ARG A 121 15.30 -12.36 8.46
N ASP A 122 14.12 -11.97 9.00
CA ASP A 122 13.71 -12.31 10.35
C ASP A 122 12.95 -13.67 10.38
N PHE A 123 12.30 -14.04 9.27
CA PHE A 123 11.48 -15.26 9.14
C PHE A 123 11.73 -16.01 7.82
N PRO A 124 12.95 -16.48 7.53
CA PRO A 124 13.30 -17.03 6.22
C PRO A 124 12.46 -18.26 5.83
N LYS A 125 12.13 -19.13 6.78
CA LYS A 125 11.28 -20.32 6.52
C LYS A 125 9.86 -19.94 6.15
N ALA A 126 9.19 -19.14 6.99
CA ALA A 126 7.82 -18.68 6.76
C ALA A 126 7.69 -17.82 5.50
N TYR A 127 8.72 -17.06 5.17
CA TYR A 127 8.75 -16.25 3.95
C TYR A 127 8.73 -17.10 2.67
N GLN A 128 9.36 -18.28 2.69
CA GLN A 128 9.43 -19.21 1.54
C GLN A 128 8.20 -20.11 1.43
N GLU A 129 7.44 -20.32 2.50
CA GLU A 129 6.23 -21.12 2.45
C GLU A 129 5.27 -20.56 1.40
N GLN A 130 4.92 -21.39 0.41
CA GLN A 130 3.89 -21.09 -0.57
C GLN A 130 2.55 -21.34 0.09
N ILE A 131 1.85 -20.28 0.44
CA ILE A 131 0.46 -20.38 0.86
C ILE A 131 -0.34 -20.82 -0.36
N SER A 132 -0.93 -22.01 -0.30
CA SER A 132 -1.83 -22.51 -1.33
C SER A 132 -3.04 -21.56 -1.42
N PHE A 133 -3.30 -21.01 -2.60
CA PHE A 133 -4.42 -20.09 -2.83
C PHE A 133 -5.80 -20.75 -2.58
N SER A 134 -5.88 -22.08 -2.54
CA SER A 134 -7.10 -22.82 -2.29
C SER A 134 -7.67 -22.69 -0.88
N SER A 135 -6.93 -22.10 0.06
CA SER A 135 -7.38 -21.90 1.45
C SER A 135 -7.80 -20.46 1.75
N ILE A 136 -7.80 -19.56 0.75
CA ILE A 136 -8.07 -18.11 0.94
C ILE A 136 -9.41 -17.69 0.29
N LEU A 137 -10.03 -18.56 -0.48
CA LEU A 137 -11.38 -18.43 -1.01
C LEU A 137 -12.37 -19.19 -0.13
#